data_87056c9ce454bd83fdf92697048ccaf0
#
_entry.id   87056c9ce454bd83fdf92697048ccaf0
#
_cell.length_a   1.000
_cell.length_b   1.000
_cell.length_c   1.000
_cell.angle_alpha   90.00
_cell.angle_beta   90.00
_cell.angle_gamma   90.00
#
_symmetry.space_group_name_H-M   'P 1'
#
loop_
_entity.id
_entity.type
_entity.pdbx_description
1 polymer ?
#
loop_
_entity_poly.entity_id
_entity_poly.type
_entity_poly.pdbx_seq_one_letter_code
_entity_poly.pdbx_strand_id
1 'polypeptide(L)'
;MSIFNIFSRGSKIAEAKTNSILDKMEDPSEMTEQAIRDLNGKLTTAINAQATYKAMIIQLKASEKAKETEKSDWISKASKLQDHIDADPSKTSDIEPLMITALENSKKAGVDADSLSRNITIQEEKYNKLVDEIKNLRQLINTTQENLVSLKTRQEVAKASVQINKELSDVAGTDSTKAMIHRMEEKVTQQEALADAYAGIDADSATNESKIDEELKHETSISSDDLLASFRANRNK
;
A
#
# COMPACT_ATOMS: atom_id res chain seq x y z
N MET A 1 0.13 -21.35 -1.42
CA MET A 1 -1.04 -21.29 -0.50
C MET A 1 -1.50 -19.86 -0.44
N SER A 2 -2.75 -19.60 -0.82
CA SER A 2 -3.28 -18.24 -0.98
C SER A 2 -3.51 -17.57 0.37
N ILE A 3 -2.93 -16.38 0.58
CA ILE A 3 -3.10 -15.50 1.74
C ILE A 3 -4.60 -15.17 1.98
N PHE A 4 -5.41 -15.25 0.93
CA PHE A 4 -6.87 -15.03 0.96
C PHE A 4 -7.64 -15.96 1.90
N ASN A 5 -7.14 -17.17 2.17
CA ASN A 5 -7.84 -18.14 3.02
C ASN A 5 -7.67 -17.88 4.53
N ILE A 6 -6.72 -17.04 4.93
CA ILE A 6 -6.51 -16.69 6.34
C ILE A 6 -7.46 -15.56 6.77
N PHE A 7 -7.78 -14.63 5.84
CA PHE A 7 -8.67 -13.49 6.13
C PHE A 7 -10.14 -13.88 6.27
N SER A 8 -10.62 -14.82 5.46
CA SER A 8 -12.04 -15.28 5.57
C SER A 8 -12.35 -16.05 6.86
N ARG A 9 -11.34 -16.57 7.54
CA ARG A 9 -11.50 -17.21 8.85
C ARG A 9 -11.48 -16.21 10.01
N GLY A 10 -10.77 -15.08 9.89
CA GLY A 10 -10.69 -14.06 10.94
C GLY A 10 -12.01 -13.32 11.17
N SER A 11 -12.70 -12.91 10.09
CA SER A 11 -13.96 -12.17 10.21
C SER A 11 -15.14 -13.01 10.74
N LYS A 12 -15.18 -14.31 10.41
CA LYS A 12 -16.22 -15.22 10.90
C LYS A 12 -16.05 -15.66 12.36
N ILE A 13 -14.83 -15.55 12.90
CA ILE A 13 -14.56 -15.85 14.31
C ILE A 13 -15.03 -14.69 15.22
N ALA A 14 -15.04 -13.44 14.70
CA ALA A 14 -15.47 -12.28 15.47
C ALA A 14 -16.98 -12.25 15.74
N GLU A 15 -17.82 -12.79 14.85
CA GLU A 15 -19.29 -12.74 15.03
C GLU A 15 -19.92 -13.92 15.79
N ALA A 16 -19.30 -15.09 15.79
CA ALA A 16 -19.97 -16.31 16.23
C ALA A 16 -19.63 -16.83 17.64
N LYS A 17 -18.67 -16.23 18.37
CA LYS A 17 -18.19 -16.80 19.66
C LYS A 17 -18.05 -15.80 20.82
N THR A 18 -18.73 -14.68 20.78
CA THR A 18 -18.56 -13.62 21.78
C THR A 18 -19.09 -13.95 23.19
N ASN A 19 -19.94 -14.96 23.36
CA ASN A 19 -20.62 -15.20 24.65
C ASN A 19 -20.18 -16.44 25.44
N SER A 20 -19.39 -17.34 24.86
CA SER A 20 -18.97 -18.56 25.58
C SER A 20 -17.48 -18.75 25.80
N ILE A 21 -16.67 -17.84 25.25
CA ILE A 21 -15.20 -17.87 25.36
C ILE A 21 -14.68 -16.84 26.37
N LEU A 22 -15.48 -15.83 26.71
CA LEU A 22 -15.14 -14.77 27.67
C LEU A 22 -14.83 -15.28 29.09
N ASP A 23 -15.32 -16.46 29.47
CA ASP A 23 -15.12 -17.02 30.82
C ASP A 23 -13.83 -17.84 30.99
N LYS A 24 -13.02 -18.02 29.93
CA LYS A 24 -11.80 -18.84 29.95
C LYS A 24 -10.58 -18.26 29.23
N MET A 25 -10.62 -17.02 28.75
CA MET A 25 -9.50 -16.45 27.98
C MET A 25 -8.77 -15.38 28.80
N GLU A 26 -7.46 -15.44 28.70
CA GLU A 26 -6.51 -14.36 29.01
C GLU A 26 -7.02 -13.02 28.47
N ASP A 27 -6.68 -11.94 29.14
CA ASP A 27 -7.17 -10.57 28.94
C ASP A 27 -7.40 -10.22 27.43
N PRO A 28 -8.66 -9.89 27.03
CA PRO A 28 -8.98 -9.57 25.63
C PRO A 28 -8.15 -8.40 25.07
N SER A 29 -7.66 -7.53 25.95
CA SER A 29 -6.79 -6.40 25.58
C SER A 29 -5.41 -6.90 25.15
N GLU A 30 -4.83 -7.88 25.86
CA GLU A 30 -3.53 -8.47 25.49
C GLU A 30 -3.59 -9.21 24.16
N MET A 31 -4.68 -9.92 23.89
CA MET A 31 -4.90 -10.58 22.60
C MET A 31 -5.01 -9.58 21.45
N THR A 32 -5.71 -8.46 21.67
CA THR A 32 -5.83 -7.40 20.68
C THR A 32 -4.50 -6.70 20.43
N GLU A 33 -3.72 -6.45 21.48
CA GLU A 33 -2.34 -5.92 21.33
C GLU A 33 -1.45 -6.87 20.54
N GLN A 34 -1.55 -8.18 20.77
CA GLN A 34 -0.80 -9.16 19.99
C GLN A 34 -1.24 -9.15 18.52
N ALA A 35 -2.54 -9.06 18.26
CA ALA A 35 -3.06 -8.94 16.89
C ALA A 35 -2.52 -7.68 16.17
N ILE A 36 -2.42 -6.54 16.86
CA ILE A 36 -1.83 -5.31 16.31
C ILE A 36 -0.34 -5.52 16.01
N ARG A 37 0.43 -6.16 16.90
CA ARG A 37 1.84 -6.49 16.63
C ARG A 37 2.00 -7.37 15.39
N ASP A 38 1.15 -8.39 15.25
CA ASP A 38 1.18 -9.30 14.11
C ASP A 38 0.79 -8.60 12.80
N LEU A 39 -0.20 -7.70 12.83
CA LEU A 39 -0.60 -6.88 11.68
C LEU A 39 0.52 -5.93 11.26
N ASN A 40 1.20 -5.28 12.20
CA ASN A 40 2.36 -4.42 11.91
C ASN A 40 3.53 -5.22 11.30
N GLY A 41 3.77 -6.44 11.76
CA GLY A 41 4.74 -7.34 11.15
C GLY A 41 4.39 -7.68 9.69
N LYS A 42 3.11 -7.95 9.42
CA LYS A 42 2.61 -8.16 8.05
C LYS A 42 2.73 -6.92 7.18
N LEU A 43 2.38 -5.75 7.73
CA LEU A 43 2.53 -4.47 7.04
C LEU A 43 3.99 -4.21 6.64
N THR A 44 4.94 -4.41 7.54
CA THR A 44 6.37 -4.27 7.26
C THR A 44 6.81 -5.23 6.14
N THR A 45 6.36 -6.48 6.18
CA THR A 45 6.67 -7.47 5.14
C THR A 45 6.10 -7.05 3.78
N ALA A 46 4.86 -6.54 3.75
CA ALA A 46 4.20 -6.08 2.53
C ALA A 46 4.92 -4.85 1.94
N ILE A 47 5.34 -3.88 2.77
CA ILE A 47 6.10 -2.71 2.33
C ILE A 47 7.45 -3.13 1.71
N ASN A 48 8.16 -4.07 2.32
CA ASN A 48 9.43 -4.58 1.79
C ASN A 48 9.23 -5.30 0.44
N ALA A 49 8.17 -6.08 0.33
CA ALA A 49 7.79 -6.71 -0.94
C ALA A 49 7.44 -5.66 -2.01
N GLN A 50 6.69 -4.61 -1.66
CA GLN A 50 6.37 -3.50 -2.56
C GLN A 50 7.65 -2.83 -3.10
N ALA A 51 8.61 -2.54 -2.23
CA ALA A 51 9.90 -1.95 -2.63
C ALA A 51 10.66 -2.87 -3.61
N THR A 52 10.65 -4.18 -3.36
CA THR A 52 11.28 -5.18 -4.24
C THR A 52 10.62 -5.22 -5.62
N TYR A 53 9.28 -5.25 -5.68
CA TYR A 53 8.56 -5.20 -6.96
C TYR A 53 8.84 -3.90 -7.72
N LYS A 54 8.87 -2.76 -7.04
CA LYS A 54 9.19 -1.47 -7.66
C LYS A 54 10.60 -1.47 -8.26
N ALA A 55 11.59 -1.99 -7.53
CA ALA A 55 12.95 -2.10 -8.03
C ALA A 55 13.03 -3.00 -9.28
N MET A 56 12.32 -4.15 -9.26
CA MET A 56 12.24 -5.05 -10.40
C MET A 56 11.62 -4.37 -11.63
N ILE A 57 10.53 -3.63 -11.47
CA ILE A 57 9.88 -2.88 -12.55
C ILE A 57 10.84 -1.87 -13.16
N ILE A 58 11.60 -1.15 -12.33
CA ILE A 58 12.60 -0.17 -12.81
C ILE A 58 13.66 -0.87 -13.65
N GLN A 59 14.17 -2.03 -13.21
CA GLN A 59 15.16 -2.80 -13.97
C GLN A 59 14.60 -3.32 -15.31
N LEU A 60 13.37 -3.83 -15.30
CA LEU A 60 12.71 -4.30 -16.51
C LEU A 60 12.50 -3.17 -17.52
N LYS A 61 12.06 -1.99 -17.08
CA LYS A 61 11.91 -0.79 -17.92
C LYS A 61 13.27 -0.34 -18.52
N ALA A 62 14.33 -0.39 -17.75
CA ALA A 62 15.66 -0.07 -18.26
C ALA A 62 16.11 -1.09 -19.33
N SER A 63 15.82 -2.38 -19.12
CA SER A 63 16.13 -3.45 -20.10
C SER A 63 15.29 -3.32 -21.37
N GLU A 64 14.00 -3.01 -21.26
CA GLU A 64 13.10 -2.74 -22.38
C GLU A 64 13.64 -1.59 -23.23
N LYS A 65 13.96 -0.45 -22.60
CA LYS A 65 14.55 0.70 -23.28
C LYS A 65 15.86 0.38 -23.98
N ALA A 66 16.72 -0.44 -23.36
CA ALA A 66 17.97 -0.87 -23.98
C ALA A 66 17.69 -1.71 -25.24
N LYS A 67 16.67 -2.58 -25.22
CA LYS A 67 16.26 -3.38 -26.39
C LYS A 67 15.63 -2.54 -27.49
N GLU A 68 14.85 -1.53 -27.15
CA GLU A 68 14.32 -0.57 -28.12
C GLU A 68 15.44 0.23 -28.79
N THR A 69 16.46 0.65 -28.02
CA THR A 69 17.65 1.31 -28.56
C THR A 69 18.42 0.37 -29.49
N GLU A 70 18.67 -0.86 -29.07
CA GLU A 70 19.34 -1.88 -29.89
C GLU A 70 18.59 -2.11 -31.22
N LYS A 71 17.26 -2.21 -31.18
CA LYS A 71 16.40 -2.30 -32.37
C LYS A 71 16.61 -1.12 -33.32
N SER A 72 16.59 0.10 -32.76
CA SER A 72 16.78 1.33 -33.54
C SER A 72 18.18 1.40 -34.17
N ASP A 73 19.21 0.99 -33.43
CA ASP A 73 20.59 0.96 -33.91
C ASP A 73 20.78 -0.03 -35.09
N TRP A 74 20.13 -1.20 -34.99
CA TRP A 74 20.16 -2.17 -36.09
C TRP A 74 19.41 -1.68 -37.33
N ILE A 75 18.27 -0.98 -37.17
CA ILE A 75 17.57 -0.33 -38.29
C ILE A 75 18.45 0.73 -38.93
N SER A 76 19.12 1.56 -38.13
CA SER A 76 20.04 2.58 -38.63
C SER A 76 21.21 1.97 -39.42
N LYS A 77 21.77 0.85 -38.94
CA LYS A 77 22.80 0.11 -39.67
C LYS A 77 22.27 -0.44 -41.01
N ALA A 78 21.05 -1.03 -41.00
CA ALA A 78 20.45 -1.53 -42.24
C ALA A 78 20.20 -0.38 -43.24
N SER A 79 19.74 0.79 -42.78
CA SER A 79 19.58 1.99 -43.66
C SER A 79 20.89 2.44 -44.28
N LYS A 80 21.98 2.49 -43.49
CA LYS A 80 23.32 2.86 -44.04
C LYS A 80 23.83 1.82 -45.07
N LEU A 81 23.55 0.55 -44.84
CA LEU A 81 23.89 -0.49 -45.81
C LEU A 81 23.12 -0.33 -47.12
N GLN A 82 21.83 0.07 -47.04
CA GLN A 82 21.05 0.38 -48.22
C GLN A 82 21.62 1.61 -48.97
N ASP A 83 21.98 2.67 -48.24
CA ASP A 83 22.65 3.83 -48.86
C ASP A 83 23.92 3.49 -49.63
N HIS A 84 24.67 2.50 -49.14
CA HIS A 84 25.87 1.96 -49.83
C HIS A 84 25.52 1.21 -51.12
N ILE A 85 24.44 0.42 -51.11
CA ILE A 85 23.92 -0.26 -52.30
C ILE A 85 23.47 0.77 -53.36
N ASP A 86 22.74 1.81 -52.92
CA ASP A 86 22.22 2.85 -53.78
C ASP A 86 23.35 3.69 -54.42
N ALA A 87 24.46 3.86 -53.69
CA ALA A 87 25.64 4.58 -54.21
C ALA A 87 26.49 3.71 -55.16
N ASP A 88 26.56 2.38 -54.95
CA ASP A 88 27.32 1.45 -55.81
C ASP A 88 26.56 0.11 -55.93
N PRO A 89 25.71 -0.05 -56.92
CA PRO A 89 24.89 -1.23 -57.13
C PRO A 89 25.73 -2.53 -57.41
N SER A 90 27.00 -2.40 -57.76
CA SER A 90 27.86 -3.57 -58.00
C SER A 90 28.15 -4.37 -56.71
N LYS A 91 27.98 -3.73 -55.55
CA LYS A 91 28.20 -4.33 -54.21
C LYS A 91 26.97 -4.98 -53.61
N THR A 92 25.86 -4.99 -54.30
CA THR A 92 24.58 -5.52 -53.78
C THR A 92 24.73 -6.93 -53.24
N SER A 93 25.37 -7.83 -53.96
CA SER A 93 25.54 -9.25 -53.56
C SER A 93 26.32 -9.41 -52.24
N ASP A 94 27.24 -8.51 -51.96
CA ASP A 94 28.06 -8.57 -50.73
C ASP A 94 27.40 -7.88 -49.54
N ILE A 95 26.61 -6.83 -49.78
CA ILE A 95 25.99 -6.01 -48.74
C ILE A 95 24.62 -6.54 -48.34
N GLU A 96 23.83 -7.09 -49.27
CA GLU A 96 22.48 -7.58 -49.00
C GLU A 96 22.39 -8.61 -47.83
N PRO A 97 23.30 -9.61 -47.73
CA PRO A 97 23.31 -10.53 -46.58
C PRO A 97 23.56 -9.85 -45.23
N LEU A 98 24.41 -8.79 -45.22
CA LEU A 98 24.67 -8.00 -44.02
C LEU A 98 23.45 -7.17 -43.59
N MET A 99 22.73 -6.63 -44.56
CA MET A 99 21.49 -5.90 -44.34
C MET A 99 20.40 -6.82 -43.79
N ILE A 100 20.26 -8.01 -44.34
CA ILE A 100 19.33 -9.05 -43.83
C ILE A 100 19.66 -9.38 -42.38
N THR A 101 20.93 -9.62 -42.06
CA THR A 101 21.40 -9.88 -40.70
C THR A 101 21.04 -8.70 -39.73
N ALA A 102 21.22 -7.47 -40.18
CA ALA A 102 20.87 -6.29 -39.39
C ALA A 102 19.34 -6.21 -39.12
N LEU A 103 18.53 -6.51 -40.15
CA LEU A 103 17.06 -6.54 -40.00
C LEU A 103 16.59 -7.68 -39.10
N GLU A 104 17.20 -8.86 -39.18
CA GLU A 104 16.91 -9.98 -38.27
C GLU A 104 17.26 -9.65 -36.82
N ASN A 105 18.41 -9.02 -36.57
CA ASN A 105 18.80 -8.57 -35.23
C ASN A 105 17.85 -7.49 -34.70
N SER A 106 17.43 -6.55 -35.57
CA SER A 106 16.40 -5.57 -35.20
C SER A 106 15.08 -6.23 -34.81
N LYS A 107 14.63 -7.21 -35.60
CA LYS A 107 13.41 -7.98 -35.33
C LYS A 107 13.52 -8.73 -34.00
N LYS A 108 14.65 -9.36 -33.73
CA LYS A 108 14.92 -10.06 -32.47
C LYS A 108 14.87 -9.11 -31.28
N ALA A 109 15.57 -7.97 -31.36
CA ALA A 109 15.54 -6.95 -30.32
C ALA A 109 14.12 -6.42 -30.06
N GLY A 110 13.31 -6.27 -31.13
CA GLY A 110 11.89 -5.90 -31.01
C GLY A 110 11.06 -6.94 -30.26
N VAL A 111 11.23 -8.23 -30.58
CA VAL A 111 10.53 -9.32 -29.88
C VAL A 111 10.93 -9.37 -28.40
N ASP A 112 12.22 -9.16 -28.11
CA ASP A 112 12.72 -9.10 -26.74
C ASP A 112 12.10 -7.90 -25.97
N ALA A 113 12.02 -6.71 -26.58
CA ALA A 113 11.38 -5.54 -26.02
C ALA A 113 9.89 -5.79 -25.72
N ASP A 114 9.13 -6.33 -26.67
CA ASP A 114 7.71 -6.67 -26.50
C ASP A 114 7.50 -7.70 -25.37
N SER A 115 8.42 -8.65 -25.21
CA SER A 115 8.38 -9.62 -24.12
C SER A 115 8.60 -8.96 -22.75
N LEU A 116 9.57 -8.02 -22.69
CA LEU A 116 9.83 -7.23 -21.48
C LEU A 116 8.63 -6.34 -21.15
N SER A 117 8.01 -5.69 -22.13
CA SER A 117 6.83 -4.86 -21.96
C SER A 117 5.67 -5.63 -21.35
N ARG A 118 5.38 -6.83 -21.86
CA ARG A 118 4.37 -7.71 -21.27
C ARG A 118 4.71 -8.11 -19.84
N ASN A 119 5.96 -8.39 -19.55
CA ASN A 119 6.40 -8.73 -18.21
C ASN A 119 6.25 -7.54 -17.25
N ILE A 120 6.60 -6.33 -17.68
CA ILE A 120 6.39 -5.09 -16.92
C ILE A 120 4.93 -4.94 -16.53
N THR A 121 4.00 -5.07 -17.48
CA THR A 121 2.57 -4.99 -17.21
C THR A 121 2.12 -5.96 -16.12
N ILE A 122 2.58 -7.21 -16.19
CA ILE A 122 2.27 -8.24 -15.17
C ILE A 122 2.83 -7.85 -13.79
N GLN A 123 4.04 -7.30 -13.73
CA GLN A 123 4.64 -6.90 -12.46
C GLN A 123 3.98 -5.63 -11.88
N GLU A 124 3.57 -4.69 -12.74
CA GLU A 124 2.81 -3.49 -12.34
C GLU A 124 1.45 -3.86 -11.76
N GLU A 125 0.73 -4.82 -12.35
CA GLU A 125 -0.51 -5.32 -11.78
C GLU A 125 -0.32 -5.92 -10.37
N LYS A 126 0.75 -6.69 -10.19
CA LYS A 126 1.08 -7.26 -8.87
C LYS A 126 1.47 -6.20 -7.86
N TYR A 127 2.23 -5.20 -8.29
CA TYR A 127 2.61 -4.05 -7.48
C TYR A 127 1.37 -3.28 -7.01
N ASN A 128 0.43 -2.98 -7.92
CA ASN A 128 -0.79 -2.25 -7.60
C ASN A 128 -1.68 -3.03 -6.60
N LYS A 129 -1.82 -4.35 -6.77
CA LYS A 129 -2.52 -5.18 -5.78
C LYS A 129 -1.88 -5.10 -4.40
N LEU A 130 -0.56 -5.06 -4.34
CA LEU A 130 0.17 -4.96 -3.08
C LEU A 130 0.00 -3.57 -2.42
N VAL A 131 -0.12 -2.49 -3.23
CA VAL A 131 -0.48 -1.15 -2.75
C VAL A 131 -1.84 -1.18 -2.06
N ASP A 132 -2.84 -1.80 -2.69
CA ASP A 132 -4.19 -1.92 -2.13
C ASP A 132 -4.20 -2.77 -0.84
N GLU A 133 -3.43 -3.86 -0.82
CA GLU A 133 -3.28 -4.69 0.38
C GLU A 133 -2.65 -3.91 1.55
N ILE A 134 -1.63 -3.09 1.29
CA ILE A 134 -0.99 -2.23 2.29
C ILE A 134 -1.98 -1.21 2.85
N LYS A 135 -2.79 -0.59 1.98
CA LYS A 135 -3.84 0.35 2.40
C LYS A 135 -4.86 -0.35 3.31
N ASN A 136 -5.33 -1.52 2.93
CA ASN A 136 -6.27 -2.30 3.74
C ASN A 136 -5.68 -2.74 5.09
N LEU A 137 -4.39 -3.12 5.13
CA LEU A 137 -3.71 -3.46 6.37
C LEU A 137 -3.61 -2.27 7.31
N ARG A 138 -3.29 -1.07 6.80
CA ARG A 138 -3.26 0.16 7.61
C ARG A 138 -4.63 0.46 8.21
N GLN A 139 -5.69 0.42 7.41
CA GLN A 139 -7.05 0.60 7.91
C GLN A 139 -7.42 -0.41 8.99
N LEU A 140 -7.09 -1.68 8.78
CA LEU A 140 -7.35 -2.74 9.77
C LEU A 140 -6.58 -2.50 11.07
N ILE A 141 -5.33 -2.03 11.00
CA ILE A 141 -4.52 -1.69 12.18
C ILE A 141 -5.21 -0.57 12.95
N ASN A 142 -5.60 0.52 12.28
CA ASN A 142 -6.26 1.65 12.92
C ASN A 142 -7.56 1.22 13.61
N THR A 143 -8.46 0.52 12.91
CA THR A 143 -9.71 0.02 13.50
C THR A 143 -9.45 -0.92 14.68
N THR A 144 -8.40 -1.74 14.62
CA THR A 144 -8.05 -2.65 15.72
C THR A 144 -7.50 -1.88 16.92
N GLN A 145 -6.77 -0.79 16.69
CA GLN A 145 -6.30 0.13 17.74
C GLN A 145 -7.45 0.84 18.43
N GLU A 146 -8.42 1.37 17.69
CA GLU A 146 -9.65 1.97 18.22
C GLU A 146 -10.42 0.97 19.10
N ASN A 147 -10.58 -0.27 18.62
CA ASN A 147 -11.20 -1.35 19.37
C ASN A 147 -10.45 -1.66 20.67
N LEU A 148 -9.12 -1.64 20.65
CA LEU A 148 -8.30 -1.84 21.85
C LEU A 148 -8.54 -0.75 22.90
N VAL A 149 -8.62 0.51 22.49
CA VAL A 149 -8.96 1.64 23.39
C VAL A 149 -10.32 1.42 24.01
N SER A 150 -11.32 1.08 23.21
CA SER A 150 -12.68 0.81 23.72
C SER A 150 -12.69 -0.38 24.69
N LEU A 151 -11.97 -1.46 24.43
CA LEU A 151 -11.85 -2.60 25.31
C LEU A 151 -11.20 -2.23 26.66
N LYS A 152 -10.10 -1.46 26.63
CA LYS A 152 -9.41 -0.99 27.85
C LYS A 152 -10.33 -0.11 28.68
N THR A 153 -11.05 0.84 28.05
CA THR A 153 -12.01 1.69 28.75
C THR A 153 -13.12 0.86 29.43
N ARG A 154 -13.71 -0.09 28.72
CA ARG A 154 -14.73 -0.99 29.28
C ARG A 154 -14.20 -1.84 30.46
N GLN A 155 -12.98 -2.31 30.36
CA GLN A 155 -12.32 -3.08 31.42
C GLN A 155 -12.09 -2.22 32.67
N GLU A 156 -11.67 -0.97 32.51
CA GLU A 156 -11.50 -0.03 33.65
C GLU A 156 -12.84 0.30 34.30
N VAL A 157 -13.89 0.56 33.50
CA VAL A 157 -15.26 0.79 34.02
C VAL A 157 -15.76 -0.43 34.78
N ALA A 158 -15.54 -1.64 34.26
CA ALA A 158 -15.92 -2.87 34.95
C ALA A 158 -15.17 -3.06 36.27
N LYS A 159 -13.85 -2.80 36.31
CA LYS A 159 -13.05 -2.83 37.54
C LYS A 159 -13.56 -1.82 38.56
N ALA A 160 -13.85 -0.58 38.13
CA ALA A 160 -14.40 0.47 38.99
C ALA A 160 -15.79 0.07 39.55
N SER A 161 -16.66 -0.51 38.73
CA SER A 161 -17.99 -0.99 39.17
C SER A 161 -17.88 -2.11 40.23
N VAL A 162 -16.95 -3.05 40.05
CA VAL A 162 -16.71 -4.12 41.04
C VAL A 162 -16.22 -3.53 42.37
N GLN A 163 -15.30 -2.56 42.30
CA GLN A 163 -14.78 -1.91 43.50
C GLN A 163 -15.87 -1.12 44.25
N ILE A 164 -16.73 -0.39 43.53
CA ILE A 164 -17.86 0.31 44.08
C ILE A 164 -18.84 -0.64 44.74
N ASN A 165 -19.19 -1.74 44.09
CA ASN A 165 -20.10 -2.75 44.67
C ASN A 165 -19.51 -3.35 45.95
N LYS A 166 -18.21 -3.53 46.03
CA LYS A 166 -17.53 -3.99 47.22
C LYS A 166 -17.56 -2.96 48.35
N GLU A 167 -17.29 -1.69 48.05
CA GLU A 167 -17.36 -0.60 49.03
C GLU A 167 -18.78 -0.28 49.48
N LEU A 168 -19.78 -0.44 48.59
CA LEU A 168 -21.21 -0.34 48.94
C LEU A 168 -21.67 -1.49 49.86
N SER A 169 -21.10 -2.67 49.72
CA SER A 169 -21.38 -3.80 50.62
C SER A 169 -20.81 -3.59 52.04
N ASP A 170 -19.74 -2.80 52.14
CA ASP A 170 -19.04 -2.55 53.42
C ASP A 170 -19.56 -1.29 54.16
N VAL A 171 -20.35 -0.38 53.48
CA VAL A 171 -20.80 0.90 54.03
C VAL A 171 -22.34 1.04 53.91
N ALA A 172 -23.06 0.73 54.97
CA ALA A 172 -24.48 1.02 55.10
C ALA A 172 -24.70 2.54 55.45
N GLY A 173 -24.39 3.47 54.52
CA GLY A 173 -24.57 4.91 54.73
C GLY A 173 -24.85 5.66 53.42
N THR A 174 -26.01 6.32 53.35
CA THR A 174 -26.62 6.89 52.12
C THR A 174 -25.92 8.13 51.55
N ASP A 175 -25.12 8.86 52.31
CA ASP A 175 -24.48 10.11 51.81
C ASP A 175 -23.12 9.88 51.12
N SER A 176 -22.39 8.84 51.51
CA SER A 176 -21.15 8.43 50.88
C SER A 176 -21.39 7.90 49.44
N THR A 177 -22.52 7.22 49.22
CA THR A 177 -22.89 6.60 47.94
C THR A 177 -23.16 7.66 46.86
N LYS A 178 -23.81 8.79 47.19
CA LYS A 178 -24.07 9.88 46.22
C LYS A 178 -22.78 10.58 45.78
N ALA A 179 -21.84 10.84 46.72
CA ALA A 179 -20.56 11.46 46.40
C ALA A 179 -19.65 10.53 45.52
N MET A 180 -19.83 9.22 45.69
CA MET A 180 -19.08 8.22 44.92
C MET A 180 -19.64 8.02 43.52
N ILE A 181 -20.96 8.03 43.34
CA ILE A 181 -21.63 8.01 42.03
C ILE A 181 -21.21 9.25 41.22
N HIS A 182 -21.19 10.44 41.85
CA HIS A 182 -20.78 11.68 41.16
C HIS A 182 -19.32 11.62 40.68
N ARG A 183 -18.36 11.09 41.49
CA ARG A 183 -16.97 10.90 41.06
C ARG A 183 -16.83 9.85 39.94
N MET A 184 -17.71 8.88 39.87
CA MET A 184 -17.71 7.87 38.83
C MET A 184 -18.25 8.44 37.51
N GLU A 185 -19.30 9.20 37.54
CA GLU A 185 -19.82 9.93 36.37
C GLU A 185 -18.77 10.88 35.82
N GLU A 186 -18.04 11.60 36.70
CA GLU A 186 -16.97 12.49 36.32
C GLU A 186 -15.77 11.72 35.64
N LYS A 187 -15.39 10.55 36.17
CA LYS A 187 -14.35 9.70 35.55
C LYS A 187 -14.80 9.10 34.21
N VAL A 188 -16.03 8.65 34.10
CA VAL A 188 -16.57 8.11 32.82
C VAL A 188 -16.59 9.22 31.77
N THR A 189 -17.08 10.41 32.12
CA THR A 189 -17.09 11.56 31.20
C THR A 189 -15.69 12.03 30.81
N GLN A 190 -14.71 11.95 31.72
CA GLN A 190 -13.32 12.24 31.39
C GLN A 190 -12.71 11.21 30.44
N GLN A 191 -13.05 9.94 30.60
CA GLN A 191 -12.54 8.87 29.72
C GLN A 191 -13.24 8.84 28.37
N GLU A 192 -14.54 9.16 28.30
CA GLU A 192 -15.25 9.39 27.04
C GLU A 192 -14.66 10.57 26.27
N ALA A 193 -14.37 11.69 26.95
CA ALA A 193 -13.74 12.86 26.35
C ALA A 193 -12.29 12.55 25.85
N LEU A 194 -11.55 11.68 26.55
CA LEU A 194 -10.23 11.21 26.11
C LEU A 194 -10.35 10.29 24.88
N ALA A 195 -11.32 9.38 24.85
CA ALA A 195 -11.58 8.52 23.70
C ALA A 195 -11.98 9.34 22.47
N ASP A 196 -12.85 10.34 22.63
CA ASP A 196 -13.24 11.27 21.57
C ASP A 196 -12.07 12.15 21.09
N ALA A 197 -11.18 12.58 22.00
CA ALA A 197 -9.98 13.33 21.66
C ALA A 197 -8.99 12.49 20.83
N TYR A 198 -8.82 11.21 21.16
CA TYR A 198 -7.98 10.29 20.37
C TYR A 198 -8.61 10.00 19.00
N ALA A 199 -9.93 9.81 18.92
CA ALA A 199 -10.63 9.66 17.65
C ALA A 199 -10.50 10.91 16.75
N GLY A 200 -10.48 12.11 17.35
CA GLY A 200 -10.27 13.38 16.65
C GLY A 200 -8.86 13.54 16.08
N ILE A 201 -7.83 13.09 16.81
CA ILE A 201 -6.43 13.14 16.38
C ILE A 201 -6.18 12.22 15.17
N ASP A 202 -6.81 11.03 15.15
CA ASP A 202 -6.69 10.09 14.01
C ASP A 202 -7.44 10.60 12.77
N ALA A 203 -8.57 11.27 12.93
CA ALA A 203 -9.30 11.92 11.85
C ALA A 203 -8.51 13.06 11.20
N ASP A 204 -7.81 13.88 12.00
CA ASP A 204 -6.95 14.96 11.51
C ASP A 204 -5.68 14.45 10.81
N SER A 205 -5.09 13.35 11.26
CA SER A 205 -3.92 12.75 10.59
C SER A 205 -4.30 12.12 9.24
N ALA A 206 -5.43 11.43 9.15
CA ALA A 206 -5.94 10.87 7.89
C ALA A 206 -6.31 11.97 6.88
N THR A 207 -6.83 13.12 7.35
CA THR A 207 -7.17 14.27 6.49
C THR A 207 -5.91 14.97 5.97
N ASN A 208 -4.84 15.03 6.77
CA ASN A 208 -3.57 15.62 6.36
C ASN A 208 -2.79 14.72 5.39
N GLU A 209 -2.80 13.38 5.55
CA GLU A 209 -2.24 12.46 4.54
C GLU A 209 -2.98 12.55 3.21
N SER A 210 -4.31 12.65 3.22
CA SER A 210 -5.12 12.83 2.00
C SER A 210 -4.80 14.16 1.30
N LYS A 211 -4.58 15.25 2.04
CA LYS A 211 -4.17 16.55 1.47
C LYS A 211 -2.76 16.54 0.90
N ILE A 212 -1.81 15.85 1.54
CA ILE A 212 -0.45 15.67 1.04
C ILE A 212 -0.46 14.84 -0.25
N ASP A 213 -1.26 13.77 -0.32
CA ASP A 213 -1.41 12.96 -1.54
C ASP A 213 -2.08 13.74 -2.68
N GLU A 214 -2.99 14.66 -2.39
CA GLU A 214 -3.65 15.52 -3.36
C GLU A 214 -2.71 16.60 -3.89
N GLU A 215 -1.90 17.23 -3.02
CA GLU A 215 -0.87 18.22 -3.37
C GLU A 215 0.24 17.58 -4.24
N LEU A 216 0.70 16.38 -3.87
CA LEU A 216 1.71 15.64 -4.64
C LEU A 216 1.18 15.14 -6.00
N LYS A 217 -0.12 14.90 -6.15
CA LYS A 217 -0.75 14.60 -7.45
C LYS A 217 -0.80 15.84 -8.35
N HIS A 218 -0.92 17.02 -7.80
CA HIS A 218 -0.89 18.29 -8.55
C HIS A 218 0.51 18.62 -9.09
N GLU A 219 1.58 18.28 -8.37
CA GLU A 219 2.97 18.51 -8.84
C GLU A 219 3.41 17.51 -9.94
N THR A 220 2.80 16.34 -10.05
CA THR A 220 3.15 15.33 -11.07
C THR A 220 2.32 15.38 -12.34
N SER A 221 1.30 16.20 -12.42
CA SER A 221 0.52 16.42 -13.64
C SER A 221 1.15 17.55 -14.48
N ILE A 222 2.28 17.30 -15.12
CA ILE A 222 2.69 18.10 -16.29
C ILE A 222 1.61 17.84 -17.34
N SER A 223 0.82 18.87 -17.62
CA SER A 223 -0.27 18.80 -18.60
C SER A 223 0.29 18.39 -19.96
N SER A 224 -0.45 17.57 -20.70
CA SER A 224 -0.11 17.21 -22.08
C SER A 224 0.13 18.46 -22.97
N ASP A 225 -0.50 19.57 -22.60
CA ASP A 225 -0.33 20.87 -23.26
C ASP A 225 1.02 21.52 -22.95
N ASP A 226 1.57 21.35 -21.74
CA ASP A 226 2.91 21.85 -21.38
C ASP A 226 4.02 21.04 -22.05
N LEU A 227 3.80 19.72 -22.22
CA LEU A 227 4.70 18.86 -23.00
C LEU A 227 4.70 19.23 -24.47
N LEU A 228 3.54 19.54 -25.06
CA LEU A 228 3.41 20.01 -26.43
C LEU A 228 4.02 21.42 -26.64
N ALA A 229 3.85 22.31 -25.65
CA ALA A 229 4.44 23.64 -25.69
C ALA A 229 5.98 23.60 -25.64
N SER A 230 6.55 22.76 -24.72
CA SER A 230 7.99 22.55 -24.59
C SER A 230 8.60 21.91 -25.85
N PHE A 231 7.91 20.97 -26.47
CA PHE A 231 8.33 20.34 -27.72
C PHE A 231 8.32 21.31 -28.90
N ARG A 232 7.29 22.16 -29.01
CA ARG A 232 7.22 23.22 -30.08
C ARG A 232 8.27 24.29 -29.89
N ALA A 233 8.60 24.67 -28.64
CA ALA A 233 9.64 25.64 -28.34
C ALA A 233 11.06 25.12 -28.70
N ASN A 234 11.32 23.83 -28.53
CA ASN A 234 12.62 23.20 -28.87
C ASN A 234 12.80 22.92 -30.36
N ARG A 235 11.73 22.89 -31.16
CA ARG A 235 11.81 22.69 -32.64
C ARG A 235 12.11 23.97 -33.42
N ASN A 236 11.99 25.15 -32.78
CA ASN A 236 12.22 26.45 -33.40
C ASN A 236 13.57 27.09 -33.01
N LYS A 237 14.50 26.32 -32.43
CA LYS A 237 15.91 26.65 -32.26
C LYS A 237 16.77 25.77 -33.18
#